data_68d7ce52330422888e2719227114675d
#
_entry.id   68d7ce52330422888e2719227114675d
#
_cell.length_a   1.000
_cell.length_b   1.000
_cell.length_c   1.000
_cell.angle_alpha   90.00
_cell.angle_beta   90.00
_cell.angle_gamma   90.00
#
_symmetry.space_group_name_H-M   'P 1'
#
loop_
_entity.id
_entity.type
_entity.pdbx_description
1 polymer ?
#
loop_
_entity_poly.entity_id
_entity_poly.type
_entity_poly.pdbx_seq_one_letter_code
_entity_poly.pdbx_strand_id
1 'polypeptide(L)'
;MAAAFPPKMQTFALYGDAPVPNSKPGPDEESGADQGFVRNVSRPQIQVYLPARLKANGASIVIFPGGSYAGLTFDFEGKQQAQFFMEHGIAAFVVKYRIPSDKTMVDKSIGPLQDAQQAMRFVRTHAQEWNLDPSRVGVIGFSAGGHLASTLATHFSRAYIDNPGNVNLRPDFLILIYPVISMDPRITHMDSRNALLGPKPSDEQVRLFSNALQVTSETPPTLLIHATDDQLVDADNSIAFYQAARHAGVPVEMHLLEKGQHGLFLTTRDRWQSTIMDWIAAGKWLYPK
;
A
#
# COMPACT_ATOMS: atom_id res chain seq x y z
N MET A 1 -18.89 30.38 15.06
CA MET A 1 -17.85 29.98 14.11
C MET A 1 -17.13 28.78 14.70
N ALA A 2 -17.26 27.58 14.11
CA ALA A 2 -16.51 26.43 14.58
C ALA A 2 -15.04 26.68 14.26
N ALA A 3 -14.16 26.59 15.26
CA ALA A 3 -12.72 26.71 15.08
C ALA A 3 -12.26 25.71 14.04
N ALA A 4 -11.63 26.19 12.97
CA ALA A 4 -10.99 25.34 11.97
C ALA A 4 -9.81 24.66 12.68
N PHE A 5 -9.94 23.37 13.01
CA PHE A 5 -8.79 22.62 13.48
C PHE A 5 -7.77 22.53 12.33
N PRO A 6 -6.49 22.89 12.57
CA PRO A 6 -5.46 22.77 11.56
C PRO A 6 -5.27 21.28 11.16
N PRO A 7 -4.67 21.01 9.99
CA PRO A 7 -4.28 19.67 9.62
C PRO A 7 -3.38 19.07 10.70
N LYS A 8 -3.59 17.80 11.04
CA LYS A 8 -2.90 17.14 12.15
C LYS A 8 -2.09 15.95 11.63
N MET A 9 -0.84 15.87 12.02
CA MET A 9 0.01 14.73 11.80
C MET A 9 0.35 14.07 13.13
N GLN A 10 0.23 12.73 13.20
CA GLN A 10 0.57 11.93 14.38
C GLN A 10 1.21 10.62 13.93
N THR A 11 2.10 10.07 14.76
CA THR A 11 2.70 8.75 14.53
C THR A 11 2.31 7.81 15.67
N PHE A 12 1.92 6.59 15.31
CA PHE A 12 1.55 5.55 16.24
C PHE A 12 2.37 4.28 15.99
N ALA A 13 2.68 3.52 17.03
CA ALA A 13 3.09 2.14 16.89
C ALA A 13 1.92 1.36 16.26
N LEU A 14 2.16 0.61 15.19
CA LEU A 14 1.08 -0.02 14.40
C LEU A 14 0.28 -1.05 15.21
N TYR A 15 0.93 -1.71 16.16
CA TYR A 15 0.33 -2.71 17.05
C TYR A 15 0.06 -2.17 18.47
N GLY A 16 0.30 -0.85 18.72
CA GLY A 16 0.21 -0.27 20.06
C GLY A 16 1.20 -0.94 21.00
N ASP A 17 0.72 -1.34 22.18
CA ASP A 17 1.51 -2.07 23.20
C ASP A 17 1.49 -3.59 23.00
N ALA A 18 0.72 -4.10 22.02
CA ALA A 18 0.67 -5.53 21.75
C ALA A 18 1.96 -6.03 21.07
N PRO A 19 2.37 -7.29 21.32
CA PRO A 19 3.49 -7.89 20.63
C PRO A 19 3.28 -7.87 19.11
N VAL A 20 4.32 -7.47 18.36
CA VAL A 20 4.31 -7.54 16.91
C VAL A 20 4.38 -9.01 16.49
N PRO A 21 3.38 -9.55 15.77
CA PRO A 21 3.35 -10.97 15.43
C PRO A 21 4.54 -11.35 14.54
N ASN A 22 4.95 -12.63 14.58
CA ASN A 22 6.00 -13.16 13.72
C ASN A 22 7.39 -12.49 13.90
N SER A 23 7.59 -11.72 14.98
CA SER A 23 8.86 -11.05 15.27
C SER A 23 9.80 -11.92 16.08
N LYS A 24 11.11 -11.78 15.79
CA LYS A 24 12.20 -12.30 16.61
C LYS A 24 12.74 -11.18 17.50
N PRO A 25 13.18 -11.47 18.74
CA PRO A 25 13.91 -10.52 19.57
C PRO A 25 15.18 -10.02 18.86
N GLY A 26 15.48 -8.75 18.99
CA GLY A 26 16.69 -8.17 18.41
C GLY A 26 16.75 -6.65 18.62
N PRO A 27 17.91 -6.05 18.35
CA PRO A 27 18.06 -4.60 18.38
C PRO A 27 17.23 -3.95 17.26
N ASP A 28 16.91 -2.69 17.46
CA ASP A 28 16.36 -1.86 16.41
C ASP A 28 17.52 -1.30 15.57
N GLU A 29 17.62 -1.78 14.32
CA GLU A 29 18.66 -1.37 13.37
C GLU A 29 18.12 -0.37 12.33
N GLU A 30 16.95 0.26 12.59
CA GLU A 30 16.36 1.22 11.67
C GLU A 30 17.31 2.38 11.37
N SER A 31 17.39 2.78 10.11
CA SER A 31 18.31 3.83 9.64
C SER A 31 17.74 4.56 8.42
N GLY A 32 18.31 5.74 8.08
CA GLY A 32 18.00 6.49 6.87
C GLY A 32 16.73 7.32 6.92
N ALA A 33 16.08 7.46 8.07
CA ALA A 33 14.85 8.23 8.21
C ALA A 33 15.03 9.74 7.89
N ASP A 34 16.21 10.28 8.19
CA ASP A 34 16.62 11.65 7.88
C ASP A 34 16.94 11.88 6.39
N GLN A 35 17.16 10.80 5.64
CA GLN A 35 17.44 10.81 4.20
C GLN A 35 16.20 10.49 3.35
N GLY A 36 15.03 10.30 3.96
CA GLY A 36 13.79 9.97 3.28
C GLY A 36 13.67 8.55 2.73
N PHE A 37 14.70 7.71 2.95
CA PHE A 37 14.72 6.29 2.61
C PHE A 37 15.03 5.45 3.85
N VAL A 38 14.00 4.86 4.45
CA VAL A 38 14.09 4.13 5.74
C VAL A 38 14.42 2.66 5.49
N ARG A 39 15.44 2.15 6.19
CA ARG A 39 15.93 0.75 6.11
C ARG A 39 15.74 0.02 7.42
N ASN A 40 15.78 -1.31 7.35
CA ASN A 40 15.81 -2.21 8.50
C ASN A 40 14.64 -2.01 9.48
N VAL A 41 13.48 -1.58 8.99
CA VAL A 41 12.30 -1.42 9.83
C VAL A 41 11.93 -2.76 10.45
N SER A 42 12.02 -2.85 11.78
CA SER A 42 11.61 -4.00 12.59
C SER A 42 10.41 -3.68 13.50
N ARG A 43 10.19 -2.38 13.75
CA ARG A 43 9.08 -1.85 14.57
C ARG A 43 8.14 -1.03 13.70
N PRO A 44 7.04 -1.64 13.23
CA PRO A 44 6.15 -0.99 12.28
C PRO A 44 5.37 0.16 12.93
N GLN A 45 5.22 1.23 12.17
CA GLN A 45 4.51 2.45 12.59
C GLN A 45 3.52 2.88 11.51
N ILE A 46 2.56 3.69 11.90
CA ILE A 46 1.64 4.36 11.00
C ILE A 46 1.63 5.86 11.27
N GLN A 47 1.86 6.65 10.22
CA GLN A 47 1.73 8.10 10.29
C GLN A 47 0.37 8.51 9.77
N VAL A 48 -0.36 9.25 10.58
CA VAL A 48 -1.74 9.70 10.32
C VAL A 48 -1.72 11.15 9.89
N TYR A 49 -2.32 11.45 8.74
CA TYR A 49 -2.47 12.78 8.18
C TYR A 49 -3.97 13.09 8.05
N LEU A 50 -4.49 13.92 8.92
CA LEU A 50 -5.91 14.30 8.92
C LEU A 50 -6.09 15.64 8.23
N PRO A 51 -7.00 15.76 7.25
CA PRO A 51 -7.32 17.03 6.62
C PRO A 51 -7.95 18.01 7.60
N ALA A 52 -7.86 19.30 7.30
CA ALA A 52 -8.61 20.31 8.04
C ALA A 52 -10.11 19.96 8.02
N ARG A 53 -10.79 20.08 9.17
CA ARG A 53 -12.17 19.63 9.36
C ARG A 53 -13.16 20.11 8.28
N LEU A 54 -12.97 21.32 7.78
CA LEU A 54 -13.83 21.89 6.73
C LEU A 54 -13.61 21.30 5.34
N LYS A 55 -12.47 20.61 5.12
CA LYS A 55 -12.13 19.94 3.87
C LYS A 55 -12.41 18.44 3.93
N ALA A 56 -12.47 17.85 5.12
CA ALA A 56 -12.60 16.41 5.33
C ALA A 56 -13.89 15.86 4.68
N ASN A 57 -13.76 14.88 3.81
CA ASN A 57 -14.88 14.23 3.13
C ASN A 57 -15.23 12.84 3.70
N GLY A 58 -14.50 12.39 4.73
CA GLY A 58 -14.68 11.11 5.41
C GLY A 58 -14.02 9.92 4.71
N ALA A 59 -13.51 10.07 3.49
CA ALA A 59 -12.72 9.03 2.84
C ALA A 59 -11.31 8.95 3.45
N SER A 60 -10.69 7.78 3.32
CA SER A 60 -9.34 7.55 3.78
C SER A 60 -8.53 6.67 2.83
N ILE A 61 -7.20 6.80 2.88
CA ILE A 61 -6.28 6.02 2.06
C ILE A 61 -5.07 5.56 2.88
N VAL A 62 -4.77 4.27 2.82
CA VAL A 62 -3.57 3.68 3.40
C VAL A 62 -2.48 3.63 2.32
N ILE A 63 -1.29 4.10 2.63
CA ILE A 63 -0.18 4.29 1.70
C ILE A 63 0.95 3.34 2.02
N PHE A 64 1.35 2.52 1.06
CA PHE A 64 2.52 1.63 1.14
C PHE A 64 3.62 2.14 0.20
N PRO A 65 4.66 2.80 0.73
CA PRO A 65 5.82 3.21 -0.06
C PRO A 65 6.57 2.01 -0.64
N GLY A 66 7.22 2.19 -1.79
CA GLY A 66 8.14 1.21 -2.37
C GLY A 66 9.52 1.23 -1.73
N GLY A 67 10.49 0.59 -2.40
CA GLY A 67 11.88 0.50 -1.97
C GLY A 67 12.41 -0.93 -2.01
N SER A 68 11.91 -1.73 -2.96
CA SER A 68 12.40 -3.10 -3.27
C SER A 68 12.33 -4.09 -2.10
N TYR A 69 11.53 -3.83 -1.07
CA TYR A 69 11.58 -4.53 0.22
C TYR A 69 12.96 -4.48 0.91
N ALA A 70 13.87 -3.62 0.44
CA ALA A 70 15.15 -3.33 1.08
C ALA A 70 15.09 -2.07 1.96
N GLY A 71 14.03 -1.29 1.81
CA GLY A 71 13.72 -0.08 2.56
C GLY A 71 12.40 0.50 2.11
N LEU A 72 12.11 1.74 2.52
CA LEU A 72 10.90 2.48 2.20
C LEU A 72 11.27 3.86 1.65
N THR A 73 10.79 4.21 0.46
CA THR A 73 10.87 5.56 -0.12
C THR A 73 9.88 6.48 0.60
N PHE A 74 10.15 6.68 1.90
CA PHE A 74 9.17 7.14 2.87
C PHE A 74 8.76 8.59 2.66
N ASP A 75 9.69 9.45 2.22
CA ASP A 75 9.38 10.86 1.98
C ASP A 75 8.62 11.04 0.66
N PHE A 76 9.10 10.48 -0.43
CA PHE A 76 8.54 10.70 -1.76
C PHE A 76 7.22 9.96 -2.00
N GLU A 77 7.18 8.66 -1.70
CA GLU A 77 6.00 7.80 -1.93
C GLU A 77 5.10 7.70 -0.70
N GLY A 78 5.58 8.16 0.46
CA GLY A 78 4.82 8.21 1.71
C GLY A 78 4.31 9.61 2.03
N LYS A 79 5.15 10.43 2.68
CA LYS A 79 4.76 11.74 3.24
C LYS A 79 4.21 12.72 2.19
N GLN A 80 4.87 12.82 1.02
CA GLN A 80 4.41 13.73 -0.03
C GLN A 80 3.05 13.32 -0.61
N GLN A 81 2.81 12.01 -0.73
CA GLN A 81 1.51 11.51 -1.19
C GLN A 81 0.43 11.70 -0.12
N ALA A 82 0.78 11.51 1.15
CA ALA A 82 -0.15 11.78 2.25
C ALA A 82 -0.57 13.25 2.29
N GLN A 83 0.36 14.18 2.10
CA GLN A 83 0.05 15.61 1.99
C GLN A 83 -0.89 15.91 0.82
N PHE A 84 -0.63 15.31 -0.34
CA PHE A 84 -1.50 15.45 -1.50
C PHE A 84 -2.94 15.02 -1.20
N PHE A 85 -3.16 13.83 -0.65
CA PHE A 85 -4.51 13.36 -0.31
C PHE A 85 -5.17 14.22 0.79
N MET A 86 -4.41 14.62 1.80
CA MET A 86 -4.89 15.49 2.87
C MET A 86 -5.38 16.84 2.34
N GLU A 87 -4.69 17.43 1.37
CA GLU A 87 -5.09 18.69 0.70
C GLU A 87 -6.40 18.55 -0.08
N HIS A 88 -6.70 17.32 -0.56
CA HIS A 88 -7.95 16.96 -1.25
C HIS A 88 -9.04 16.42 -0.30
N GLY A 89 -8.86 16.59 1.02
CA GLY A 89 -9.87 16.24 2.01
C GLY A 89 -9.95 14.75 2.37
N ILE A 90 -8.99 13.94 1.93
CA ILE A 90 -8.88 12.52 2.22
C ILE A 90 -7.89 12.32 3.36
N ALA A 91 -8.27 11.62 4.42
CA ALA A 91 -7.33 11.23 5.46
C ALA A 91 -6.32 10.20 4.91
N ALA A 92 -5.03 10.40 5.20
CA ALA A 92 -3.99 9.54 4.67
C ALA A 92 -3.18 8.88 5.80
N PHE A 93 -2.79 7.62 5.58
CA PHE A 93 -2.16 6.76 6.56
C PHE A 93 -0.92 6.12 5.95
N VAL A 94 0.27 6.69 6.22
CA VAL A 94 1.53 6.15 5.69
C VAL A 94 2.02 5.04 6.61
N VAL A 95 2.17 3.85 6.06
CA VAL A 95 2.63 2.68 6.81
C VAL A 95 4.13 2.51 6.66
N LYS A 96 4.85 2.65 7.76
CA LYS A 96 6.23 2.23 7.90
C LYS A 96 6.21 0.74 8.24
N TYR A 97 6.00 -0.11 7.22
CA TYR A 97 5.91 -1.55 7.40
C TYR A 97 7.29 -2.19 7.56
N ARG A 98 7.33 -3.36 8.21
CA ARG A 98 8.57 -4.11 8.44
C ARG A 98 9.22 -4.51 7.12
N ILE A 99 10.53 -4.33 7.06
CA ILE A 99 11.35 -4.81 5.95
C ILE A 99 11.64 -6.30 6.15
N PRO A 100 11.38 -7.17 5.14
CA PRO A 100 11.59 -8.61 5.24
C PRO A 100 13.02 -8.96 5.65
N SER A 101 13.17 -9.65 6.78
CA SER A 101 14.48 -10.05 7.29
C SER A 101 14.38 -11.34 8.10
N ASP A 102 15.24 -12.31 7.78
CA ASP A 102 15.38 -13.55 8.55
C ASP A 102 15.96 -13.31 9.96
N LYS A 103 16.55 -12.11 10.21
CA LYS A 103 17.05 -11.72 11.53
C LYS A 103 15.90 -11.31 12.47
N THR A 104 14.89 -10.63 11.95
CA THR A 104 13.83 -9.98 12.76
C THR A 104 12.47 -10.67 12.65
N MET A 105 12.29 -11.62 11.74
CA MET A 105 11.02 -12.33 11.51
C MET A 105 11.23 -13.85 11.52
N VAL A 106 10.22 -14.57 11.98
CA VAL A 106 10.16 -16.05 11.89
C VAL A 106 9.94 -16.46 10.43
N ASP A 107 8.96 -15.83 9.78
CA ASP A 107 8.67 -15.92 8.34
C ASP A 107 8.63 -14.51 7.76
N LYS A 108 9.67 -14.12 7.03
CA LYS A 108 9.79 -12.78 6.45
C LYS A 108 8.81 -12.54 5.31
N SER A 109 8.30 -13.58 4.67
CA SER A 109 7.42 -13.45 3.51
C SER A 109 6.05 -12.89 3.87
N ILE A 110 5.56 -13.15 5.10
CA ILE A 110 4.25 -12.69 5.57
C ILE A 110 4.31 -11.44 6.44
N GLY A 111 5.49 -11.04 6.94
CA GLY A 111 5.62 -9.91 7.85
C GLY A 111 5.03 -8.60 7.32
N PRO A 112 5.37 -8.16 6.09
CA PRO A 112 4.76 -6.97 5.50
C PRO A 112 3.23 -7.10 5.33
N LEU A 113 2.71 -8.27 4.93
CA LEU A 113 1.27 -8.51 4.81
C LEU A 113 0.55 -8.38 6.15
N GLN A 114 1.15 -8.88 7.23
CA GLN A 114 0.61 -8.70 8.58
C GLN A 114 0.49 -7.22 8.94
N ASP A 115 1.52 -6.42 8.63
CA ASP A 115 1.49 -4.98 8.88
C ASP A 115 0.45 -4.27 8.00
N ALA A 116 0.27 -4.69 6.75
CA ALA A 116 -0.75 -4.15 5.86
C ALA A 116 -2.17 -4.46 6.37
N GLN A 117 -2.43 -5.67 6.83
CA GLN A 117 -3.70 -6.05 7.44
C GLN A 117 -3.95 -5.29 8.75
N GLN A 118 -2.91 -5.12 9.57
CA GLN A 118 -3.02 -4.36 10.81
C GLN A 118 -3.30 -2.87 10.53
N ALA A 119 -2.73 -2.30 9.46
CA ALA A 119 -3.04 -0.94 9.05
C ALA A 119 -4.52 -0.76 8.66
N MET A 120 -5.10 -1.70 7.90
CA MET A 120 -6.53 -1.70 7.59
C MET A 120 -7.38 -1.78 8.86
N ARG A 121 -7.04 -2.71 9.76
CA ARG A 121 -7.71 -2.84 11.04
C ARG A 121 -7.58 -1.55 11.87
N PHE A 122 -6.40 -0.97 11.96
CA PHE A 122 -6.13 0.28 12.69
C PHE A 122 -7.01 1.42 12.18
N VAL A 123 -7.04 1.68 10.87
CA VAL A 123 -7.85 2.75 10.29
C VAL A 123 -9.34 2.54 10.59
N ARG A 124 -9.87 1.35 10.40
CA ARG A 124 -11.29 1.05 10.63
C ARG A 124 -11.70 1.10 12.09
N THR A 125 -10.84 0.67 13.00
CA THR A 125 -11.13 0.75 14.44
C THR A 125 -11.10 2.18 15.00
N HIS A 126 -10.32 3.09 14.38
CA HIS A 126 -10.26 4.50 14.75
C HIS A 126 -11.15 5.41 13.89
N ALA A 127 -11.95 4.84 12.98
CA ALA A 127 -12.74 5.62 12.03
C ALA A 127 -13.67 6.62 12.72
N GLN A 128 -14.34 6.23 13.81
CA GLN A 128 -15.22 7.11 14.55
C GLN A 128 -14.47 8.29 15.20
N GLU A 129 -13.29 8.05 15.78
CA GLU A 129 -12.45 9.07 16.41
C GLU A 129 -12.05 10.17 15.41
N TRP A 130 -11.79 9.80 14.18
CA TRP A 130 -11.31 10.70 13.13
C TRP A 130 -12.41 11.15 12.16
N ASN A 131 -13.67 10.81 12.45
CA ASN A 131 -14.83 11.13 11.59
C ASN A 131 -14.65 10.61 10.16
N LEU A 132 -14.18 9.36 10.03
CA LEU A 132 -14.01 8.64 8.78
C LEU A 132 -15.18 7.67 8.55
N ASP A 133 -15.45 7.40 7.29
CA ASP A 133 -16.35 6.33 6.87
C ASP A 133 -15.57 5.02 6.72
N PRO A 134 -15.81 4.01 7.58
CA PRO A 134 -15.08 2.75 7.51
C PRO A 134 -15.38 1.93 6.24
N SER A 135 -16.34 2.32 5.43
CA SER A 135 -16.66 1.72 4.12
C SER A 135 -16.01 2.44 2.93
N ARG A 136 -15.14 3.44 3.20
CA ARG A 136 -14.43 4.22 2.19
C ARG A 136 -12.93 4.31 2.50
N VAL A 137 -12.32 3.15 2.78
CA VAL A 137 -10.89 3.00 3.08
C VAL A 137 -10.18 2.39 1.88
N GLY A 138 -9.51 3.22 1.08
CA GLY A 138 -8.70 2.77 -0.03
C GLY A 138 -7.27 2.45 0.36
N VAL A 139 -6.56 1.81 -0.58
CA VAL A 139 -5.14 1.52 -0.45
C VAL A 139 -4.42 1.98 -1.71
N ILE A 140 -3.25 2.60 -1.54
CA ILE A 140 -2.33 2.91 -2.63
C ILE A 140 -0.96 2.32 -2.32
N GLY A 141 -0.32 1.71 -3.33
CA GLY A 141 1.03 1.19 -3.21
C GLY A 141 1.90 1.48 -4.42
N PHE A 142 3.19 1.71 -4.16
CA PHE A 142 4.19 2.10 -5.13
C PHE A 142 5.24 1.00 -5.26
N SER A 143 5.62 0.59 -6.48
CA SER A 143 6.72 -0.37 -6.70
C SER A 143 6.56 -1.64 -5.85
N ALA A 144 7.50 -1.99 -4.97
CA ALA A 144 7.37 -3.08 -4.00
C ALA A 144 6.23 -2.85 -2.99
N GLY A 145 5.89 -1.59 -2.65
CA GLY A 145 4.69 -1.25 -1.88
C GLY A 145 3.40 -1.52 -2.67
N GLY A 146 3.45 -1.45 -4.01
CA GLY A 146 2.39 -1.90 -4.90
C GLY A 146 2.19 -3.42 -4.84
N HIS A 147 3.30 -4.17 -4.71
CA HIS A 147 3.20 -5.61 -4.42
C HIS A 147 2.50 -5.85 -3.08
N LEU A 148 2.87 -5.14 -2.02
CA LEU A 148 2.25 -5.28 -0.71
C LEU A 148 0.76 -4.90 -0.75
N ALA A 149 0.40 -3.80 -1.42
CA ALA A 149 -0.98 -3.36 -1.58
C ALA A 149 -1.83 -4.39 -2.33
N SER A 150 -1.31 -4.94 -3.43
CA SER A 150 -1.98 -6.00 -4.19
C SER A 150 -2.04 -7.33 -3.44
N THR A 151 -1.02 -7.66 -2.62
CA THR A 151 -1.06 -8.84 -1.73
C THR A 151 -2.17 -8.68 -0.69
N LEU A 152 -2.28 -7.52 -0.03
CA LEU A 152 -3.40 -7.24 0.88
C LEU A 152 -4.74 -7.40 0.17
N ALA A 153 -4.88 -6.83 -1.03
CA ALA A 153 -6.12 -6.81 -1.80
C ALA A 153 -6.55 -8.18 -2.37
N THR A 154 -5.67 -9.15 -2.39
CA THR A 154 -5.95 -10.52 -2.86
C THR A 154 -5.94 -11.57 -1.74
N HIS A 155 -5.40 -11.23 -0.56
CA HIS A 155 -5.29 -12.16 0.59
C HIS A 155 -6.09 -11.69 1.81
N PHE A 156 -6.98 -10.72 1.67
CA PHE A 156 -7.75 -10.14 2.78
C PHE A 156 -8.70 -11.14 3.46
N SER A 157 -9.15 -12.17 2.76
CA SER A 157 -10.09 -13.16 3.28
C SER A 157 -9.49 -14.05 4.38
N ARG A 158 -8.17 -14.17 4.44
CA ARG A 158 -7.44 -14.84 5.51
C ARG A 158 -6.75 -13.81 6.39
N ALA A 159 -7.07 -13.78 7.67
CA ALA A 159 -6.32 -12.96 8.63
C ALA A 159 -4.98 -13.63 8.97
N TYR A 160 -3.88 -12.87 8.78
CA TYR A 160 -2.52 -13.24 9.20
C TYR A 160 -2.14 -12.57 10.52
N ILE A 161 -3.05 -11.81 11.09
CA ILE A 161 -2.96 -11.11 12.38
C ILE A 161 -4.08 -11.59 13.30
N ASP A 162 -3.96 -11.32 14.59
CA ASP A 162 -5.09 -11.38 15.50
C ASP A 162 -6.09 -10.27 15.14
N ASN A 163 -7.31 -10.66 14.83
CA ASN A 163 -8.36 -9.75 14.36
C ASN A 163 -9.64 -9.87 15.19
N PRO A 164 -9.60 -9.50 16.48
CA PRO A 164 -10.79 -9.50 17.32
C PRO A 164 -11.86 -8.58 16.76
N GLY A 165 -13.11 -9.05 16.80
CA GLY A 165 -14.24 -8.34 16.22
C GLY A 165 -14.38 -8.51 14.70
N ASN A 166 -13.58 -9.36 14.07
CA ASN A 166 -13.63 -9.66 12.63
C ASN A 166 -13.71 -8.40 11.76
N VAL A 167 -12.86 -7.42 12.06
CA VAL A 167 -12.76 -6.18 11.27
C VAL A 167 -12.47 -6.54 9.82
N ASN A 168 -13.22 -5.95 8.89
CA ASN A 168 -13.00 -6.19 7.47
C ASN A 168 -11.60 -5.71 7.05
N LEU A 169 -10.77 -6.62 6.53
CA LEU A 169 -9.40 -6.33 6.09
C LEU A 169 -9.31 -6.00 4.59
N ARG A 170 -10.43 -6.16 3.84
CA ARG A 170 -10.49 -5.86 2.42
C ARG A 170 -10.50 -4.34 2.19
N PRO A 171 -9.60 -3.78 1.35
CA PRO A 171 -9.72 -2.40 0.90
C PRO A 171 -11.02 -2.16 0.12
N ASP A 172 -11.59 -0.94 0.20
CA ASP A 172 -12.77 -0.59 -0.58
C ASP A 172 -12.40 -0.25 -2.04
N PHE A 173 -11.16 0.22 -2.27
CA PHE A 173 -10.56 0.42 -3.58
C PHE A 173 -9.03 0.28 -3.51
N LEU A 174 -8.40 0.02 -4.65
CA LEU A 174 -6.96 -0.25 -4.78
C LEU A 174 -6.35 0.63 -5.86
N ILE A 175 -5.21 1.25 -5.56
CA ILE A 175 -4.43 2.05 -6.53
C ILE A 175 -3.00 1.49 -6.55
N LEU A 176 -2.53 1.15 -7.73
CA LEU A 176 -1.23 0.52 -7.96
C LEU A 176 -0.39 1.39 -8.91
N ILE A 177 0.72 1.91 -8.41
CA ILE A 177 1.59 2.80 -9.16
C ILE A 177 2.91 2.07 -9.44
N TYR A 178 3.20 1.82 -10.72
CA TYR A 178 4.34 1.01 -11.20
C TYR A 178 4.62 -0.22 -10.31
N PRO A 179 3.60 -1.04 -10.04
CA PRO A 179 3.70 -2.06 -9.00
C PRO A 179 4.54 -3.26 -9.46
N VAL A 180 5.28 -3.86 -8.54
CA VAL A 180 5.65 -5.27 -8.64
C VAL A 180 4.38 -6.09 -8.38
N ILE A 181 4.11 -7.11 -9.18
CA ILE A 181 2.91 -7.98 -9.08
C ILE A 181 3.30 -9.46 -9.09
N SER A 182 4.16 -9.83 -10.02
CA SER A 182 4.56 -11.21 -10.23
C SER A 182 5.85 -11.54 -9.49
N MET A 183 5.96 -12.77 -9.01
CA MET A 183 7.21 -13.37 -8.53
C MET A 183 7.83 -14.33 -9.56
N ASP A 184 7.23 -14.42 -10.76
CA ASP A 184 7.80 -15.17 -11.90
C ASP A 184 9.09 -14.48 -12.39
N PRO A 185 10.23 -15.17 -12.44
CA PRO A 185 11.52 -14.57 -12.83
C PRO A 185 11.52 -13.92 -14.21
N ARG A 186 10.53 -14.19 -15.05
CA ARG A 186 10.44 -13.61 -16.41
C ARG A 186 10.04 -12.15 -16.42
N ILE A 187 9.26 -11.70 -15.42
CA ILE A 187 8.73 -10.32 -15.37
C ILE A 187 8.89 -9.67 -13.98
N THR A 188 9.33 -10.43 -12.96
CA THR A 188 9.47 -9.91 -11.60
C THR A 188 10.60 -8.90 -11.48
N HIS A 189 10.49 -7.98 -10.52
CA HIS A 189 11.64 -7.26 -10.02
C HIS A 189 12.42 -8.17 -9.06
N MET A 190 13.58 -8.67 -9.50
CA MET A 190 14.34 -9.73 -8.81
C MET A 190 14.76 -9.35 -7.39
N ASP A 191 15.13 -8.08 -7.16
CA ASP A 191 15.54 -7.63 -5.82
C ASP A 191 14.36 -7.69 -4.85
N SER A 192 13.17 -7.24 -5.25
CA SER A 192 11.95 -7.35 -4.44
C SER A 192 11.58 -8.79 -4.13
N ARG A 193 11.67 -9.67 -5.14
CA ARG A 193 11.39 -11.10 -4.98
C ARG A 193 12.36 -11.75 -3.99
N ASN A 194 13.66 -11.51 -4.16
CA ASN A 194 14.68 -12.08 -3.30
C ASN A 194 14.64 -11.54 -1.87
N ALA A 195 14.33 -10.26 -1.68
CA ALA A 195 14.15 -9.68 -0.36
C ALA A 195 12.99 -10.35 0.38
N LEU A 196 11.83 -10.48 -0.29
CA LEU A 196 10.62 -11.04 0.32
C LEU A 196 10.71 -12.55 0.53
N LEU A 197 11.06 -13.30 -0.53
CA LEU A 197 10.97 -14.75 -0.58
C LEU A 197 12.31 -15.48 -0.40
N GLY A 198 13.42 -14.76 -0.51
CA GLY A 198 14.75 -15.35 -0.58
C GLY A 198 15.15 -15.73 -2.01
N PRO A 199 16.42 -16.17 -2.21
CA PRO A 199 16.97 -16.42 -3.56
C PRO A 199 16.45 -17.70 -4.22
N LYS A 200 15.87 -18.62 -3.45
CA LYS A 200 15.37 -19.92 -3.92
C LYS A 200 13.99 -20.23 -3.31
N PRO A 201 12.95 -19.42 -3.60
CA PRO A 201 11.61 -19.72 -3.10
C PRO A 201 11.05 -20.98 -3.80
N SER A 202 10.15 -21.67 -3.10
CA SER A 202 9.39 -22.77 -3.72
C SER A 202 8.42 -22.25 -4.79
N ASP A 203 8.01 -23.12 -5.70
CA ASP A 203 6.99 -22.78 -6.71
C ASP A 203 5.67 -22.35 -6.05
N GLU A 204 5.34 -22.92 -4.91
CA GLU A 204 4.16 -22.53 -4.12
C GLU A 204 4.27 -21.08 -3.62
N GLN A 205 5.43 -20.69 -3.08
CA GLN A 205 5.68 -19.31 -2.66
C GLN A 205 5.62 -18.33 -3.84
N VAL A 206 6.26 -18.69 -4.97
CA VAL A 206 6.21 -17.88 -6.19
C VAL A 206 4.76 -17.70 -6.65
N ARG A 207 3.98 -18.79 -6.65
CA ARG A 207 2.56 -18.73 -7.02
C ARG A 207 1.73 -17.92 -6.03
N LEU A 208 1.91 -18.13 -4.72
CA LEU A 208 1.16 -17.46 -3.66
C LEU A 208 1.35 -15.93 -3.71
N PHE A 209 2.59 -15.48 -3.92
CA PHE A 209 2.93 -14.06 -3.95
C PHE A 209 2.93 -13.44 -5.36
N SER A 210 2.55 -14.19 -6.40
CA SER A 210 2.22 -13.64 -7.72
C SER A 210 0.75 -13.20 -7.74
N ASN A 211 0.52 -11.92 -7.40
CA ASN A 211 -0.81 -11.42 -7.04
C ASN A 211 -1.83 -11.47 -8.19
N ALA A 212 -1.38 -11.41 -9.46
CA ALA A 212 -2.28 -11.65 -10.60
C ALA A 212 -2.93 -13.04 -10.59
N LEU A 213 -2.25 -14.05 -10.00
CA LEU A 213 -2.78 -15.41 -9.87
C LEU A 213 -3.74 -15.58 -8.68
N GLN A 214 -3.84 -14.55 -7.82
CA GLN A 214 -4.66 -14.54 -6.61
C GLN A 214 -5.91 -13.66 -6.75
N VAL A 215 -6.09 -13.02 -7.91
CA VAL A 215 -7.27 -12.18 -8.18
C VAL A 215 -8.53 -13.05 -8.22
N THR A 216 -9.56 -12.58 -7.54
CA THR A 216 -10.91 -13.16 -7.54
C THR A 216 -11.94 -12.07 -7.81
N SER A 217 -13.21 -12.42 -7.97
CA SER A 217 -14.32 -11.47 -8.08
C SER A 217 -14.49 -10.57 -6.85
N GLU A 218 -13.92 -10.98 -5.72
CA GLU A 218 -13.92 -10.23 -4.46
C GLU A 218 -12.77 -9.20 -4.36
N THR A 219 -11.80 -9.22 -5.28
CA THR A 219 -10.72 -8.23 -5.34
C THR A 219 -11.34 -6.83 -5.52
N PRO A 220 -10.86 -5.79 -4.79
CA PRO A 220 -11.46 -4.46 -4.88
C PRO A 220 -11.31 -3.82 -6.26
N PRO A 221 -12.19 -2.87 -6.63
CA PRO A 221 -11.99 -2.03 -7.81
C PRO A 221 -10.60 -1.43 -7.83
N THR A 222 -9.92 -1.48 -8.98
CA THR A 222 -8.49 -1.20 -9.07
C THR A 222 -8.15 -0.19 -10.17
N LEU A 223 -7.29 0.78 -9.83
CA LEU A 223 -6.59 1.66 -10.77
C LEU A 223 -5.12 1.27 -10.85
N LEU A 224 -4.58 1.14 -12.07
CA LEU A 224 -3.16 0.93 -12.32
C LEU A 224 -2.57 2.09 -13.15
N ILE A 225 -1.39 2.56 -12.78
CA ILE A 225 -0.64 3.56 -13.57
C ILE A 225 0.81 3.08 -13.69
N HIS A 226 1.33 2.98 -14.92
CA HIS A 226 2.69 2.51 -15.20
C HIS A 226 3.26 3.22 -16.44
N ALA A 227 4.58 3.31 -16.56
CA ALA A 227 5.24 3.76 -17.78
C ALA A 227 5.81 2.55 -18.56
N THR A 228 5.65 2.54 -19.87
CA THR A 228 6.14 1.43 -20.71
C THR A 228 7.66 1.43 -20.89
N ASP A 229 8.32 2.55 -20.56
CA ASP A 229 9.79 2.70 -20.55
C ASP A 229 10.40 2.46 -19.15
N ASP A 230 9.64 1.90 -18.21
CA ASP A 230 10.14 1.48 -16.89
C ASP A 230 11.11 0.30 -17.04
N GLN A 231 12.40 0.54 -16.75
CA GLN A 231 13.45 -0.47 -16.86
C GLN A 231 13.74 -1.19 -15.54
N LEU A 232 13.08 -0.78 -14.44
CA LEU A 232 13.26 -1.39 -13.13
C LEU A 232 12.17 -2.43 -12.85
N VAL A 233 10.91 -2.06 -13.09
CA VAL A 233 9.75 -2.94 -12.96
C VAL A 233 9.04 -3.01 -14.30
N ASP A 234 9.07 -4.15 -14.93
CA ASP A 234 8.43 -4.38 -16.23
C ASP A 234 6.93 -4.08 -16.16
N ALA A 235 6.41 -3.28 -17.10
CA ALA A 235 5.00 -2.92 -17.21
C ALA A 235 4.08 -4.14 -17.36
N ASP A 236 4.61 -5.30 -17.79
CA ASP A 236 3.88 -6.56 -17.84
C ASP A 236 3.34 -7.00 -16.46
N ASN A 237 3.95 -6.52 -15.35
CA ASN A 237 3.37 -6.69 -14.02
C ASN A 237 1.96 -6.06 -13.93
N SER A 238 1.81 -4.81 -14.35
CA SER A 238 0.51 -4.12 -14.35
C SER A 238 -0.45 -4.73 -15.34
N ILE A 239 0.03 -5.10 -16.54
CA ILE A 239 -0.78 -5.74 -17.58
C ILE A 239 -1.34 -7.08 -17.08
N ALA A 240 -0.52 -7.91 -16.43
CA ALA A 240 -0.95 -9.20 -15.87
C ALA A 240 -2.05 -9.02 -14.81
N PHE A 241 -1.90 -8.06 -13.90
CA PHE A 241 -2.94 -7.79 -12.89
C PHE A 241 -4.23 -7.25 -13.53
N TYR A 242 -4.12 -6.32 -14.47
CA TYR A 242 -5.26 -5.78 -15.22
C TYR A 242 -6.06 -6.89 -15.92
N GLN A 243 -5.37 -7.77 -16.62
CA GLN A 243 -6.00 -8.89 -17.33
C GLN A 243 -6.71 -9.84 -16.35
N ALA A 244 -6.06 -10.20 -15.25
CA ALA A 244 -6.64 -11.04 -14.21
C ALA A 244 -7.90 -10.41 -13.59
N ALA A 245 -7.83 -9.12 -13.21
CA ALA A 245 -8.95 -8.37 -12.66
C ALA A 245 -10.14 -8.32 -13.64
N ARG A 246 -9.87 -8.01 -14.90
CA ARG A 246 -10.89 -7.98 -15.94
C ARG A 246 -11.55 -9.34 -16.17
N HIS A 247 -10.78 -10.43 -16.18
CA HIS A 247 -11.32 -11.77 -16.33
C HIS A 247 -12.15 -12.22 -15.12
N ALA A 248 -11.79 -11.73 -13.92
CA ALA A 248 -12.55 -11.98 -12.69
C ALA A 248 -13.81 -11.10 -12.55
N GLY A 249 -14.07 -10.19 -13.50
CA GLY A 249 -15.21 -9.27 -13.43
C GLY A 249 -15.02 -8.11 -12.45
N VAL A 250 -13.80 -7.85 -12.00
CA VAL A 250 -13.46 -6.72 -11.12
C VAL A 250 -13.40 -5.44 -11.94
N PRO A 251 -14.05 -4.33 -11.52
CA PRO A 251 -13.86 -3.03 -12.14
C PRO A 251 -12.38 -2.63 -12.10
N VAL A 252 -11.77 -2.44 -13.25
CA VAL A 252 -10.35 -2.12 -13.36
C VAL A 252 -10.09 -1.10 -14.46
N GLU A 253 -9.28 -0.09 -14.14
CA GLU A 253 -8.80 0.91 -15.09
C GLU A 253 -7.26 0.91 -15.09
N MET A 254 -6.64 1.10 -16.25
CA MET A 254 -5.20 1.11 -16.39
C MET A 254 -4.73 2.21 -17.33
N HIS A 255 -3.75 2.99 -16.89
CA HIS A 255 -3.06 3.99 -17.70
C HIS A 255 -1.62 3.57 -17.94
N LEU A 256 -1.30 3.24 -19.19
CA LEU A 256 0.07 3.01 -19.64
C LEU A 256 0.59 4.27 -20.33
N LEU A 257 1.64 4.85 -19.75
CA LEU A 257 2.30 6.05 -20.28
C LEU A 257 3.47 5.61 -21.16
N GLU A 258 3.67 6.24 -22.32
CA GLU A 258 4.80 5.95 -23.19
C GLU A 258 6.14 6.21 -22.49
N LYS A 259 6.21 7.31 -21.73
CA LYS A 259 7.42 7.78 -21.03
C LYS A 259 7.11 8.09 -19.59
N GLY A 260 8.06 7.79 -18.70
CA GLY A 260 7.93 8.06 -17.27
C GLY A 260 9.06 7.45 -16.46
N GLN A 261 9.64 6.37 -16.93
CA GLN A 261 10.58 5.52 -16.19
C GLN A 261 10.01 5.04 -14.85
N HIS A 262 10.79 4.38 -14.02
CA HIS A 262 10.38 4.04 -12.68
C HIS A 262 10.26 5.30 -11.81
N GLY A 263 9.15 5.48 -11.11
CA GLY A 263 8.85 6.69 -10.30
C GLY A 263 8.06 7.76 -11.04
N LEU A 264 7.81 7.61 -12.36
CA LEU A 264 7.07 8.55 -13.20
C LEU A 264 7.68 9.98 -13.20
N PHE A 265 9.01 10.08 -13.05
CA PHE A 265 9.72 11.38 -12.93
C PHE A 265 9.65 12.24 -14.18
N LEU A 266 9.50 11.62 -15.37
CA LEU A 266 9.41 12.32 -16.65
C LEU A 266 7.99 12.80 -16.99
N THR A 267 7.00 12.42 -16.19
CA THR A 267 5.65 12.96 -16.28
C THR A 267 5.49 14.05 -15.24
N THR A 268 4.73 15.09 -15.55
CA THR A 268 4.35 16.04 -14.52
C THR A 268 3.56 15.29 -13.44
N ARG A 269 3.98 15.42 -12.17
CA ARG A 269 3.31 14.77 -11.03
C ARG A 269 1.81 15.02 -11.04
N ASP A 270 1.41 16.23 -11.37
CA ASP A 270 0.02 16.66 -11.42
C ASP A 270 -0.83 15.80 -12.37
N ARG A 271 -0.24 15.26 -13.44
CA ARG A 271 -0.96 14.49 -14.44
C ARG A 271 -1.45 13.14 -13.91
N TRP A 272 -0.59 12.35 -13.26
CA TRP A 272 -1.03 11.06 -12.75
C TRP A 272 -1.79 11.19 -11.42
N GLN A 273 -1.51 12.22 -10.62
CA GLN A 273 -2.26 12.51 -9.41
C GLN A 273 -3.69 12.99 -9.72
N SER A 274 -3.89 13.81 -10.77
CA SER A 274 -5.24 14.18 -11.21
C SER A 274 -6.03 12.96 -11.69
N THR A 275 -5.40 12.05 -12.44
CA THR A 275 -6.04 10.77 -12.84
C THR A 275 -6.53 9.97 -11.62
N ILE A 276 -5.74 9.91 -10.55
CA ILE A 276 -6.16 9.25 -9.31
C ILE A 276 -7.41 9.92 -8.73
N MET A 277 -7.42 11.25 -8.62
CA MET A 277 -8.55 11.98 -8.04
C MET A 277 -9.81 11.86 -8.88
N ASP A 278 -9.71 11.90 -10.20
CA ASP A 278 -10.82 11.71 -11.13
C ASP A 278 -11.42 10.30 -10.98
N TRP A 279 -10.56 9.27 -10.88
CA TRP A 279 -10.97 7.90 -10.69
C TRP A 279 -11.65 7.66 -9.33
N ILE A 280 -11.09 8.21 -8.23
CA ILE A 280 -11.70 8.14 -6.90
C ILE A 280 -13.07 8.82 -6.90
N ALA A 281 -13.20 9.97 -7.55
CA ALA A 281 -14.46 10.70 -7.66
C ALA A 281 -15.51 9.91 -8.47
N ALA A 282 -15.12 9.34 -9.62
CA ALA A 282 -15.98 8.50 -10.46
C ALA A 282 -16.49 7.26 -9.72
N GLY A 283 -15.65 6.66 -8.85
CA GLY A 283 -16.01 5.54 -7.98
C GLY A 283 -16.90 5.91 -6.80
N LYS A 284 -17.21 7.19 -6.62
CA LYS A 284 -18.06 7.75 -5.53
C LYS A 284 -17.48 7.54 -4.12
N TRP A 285 -16.17 7.36 -3.99
CA TRP A 285 -15.56 7.21 -2.65
C TRP A 285 -15.35 8.55 -1.94
N LEU A 286 -15.40 9.71 -2.65
CA LEU A 286 -15.31 11.03 -2.04
C LEU A 286 -16.59 11.51 -1.35
N TYR A 287 -17.73 10.93 -1.67
CA TYR A 287 -19.02 11.37 -1.19
C TYR A 287 -19.72 10.26 -0.39
N PRO A 288 -20.43 10.60 0.71
CA PRO A 288 -21.26 9.63 1.42
C PRO A 288 -22.29 9.01 0.46
N LYS A 289 -22.54 7.70 0.66
CA LYS A 289 -23.62 7.00 -0.06
C LYS A 289 -24.99 7.43 0.46
#